data_bd03ffe188fcde5b2839fc9aacfdbdc0
#
_entry.id   bd03ffe188fcde5b2839fc9aacfdbdc0
#
_cell.length_a   1.000
_cell.length_b   1.000
_cell.length_c   1.000
_cell.angle_alpha   90.00
_cell.angle_beta   90.00
_cell.angle_gamma   90.00
#
_symmetry.space_group_name_H-M   'P 1'
#
loop_
_entity.id
_entity.type
_entity.pdbx_description
1 polymer ?
#
loop_
_entity_poly.entity_id
_entity_poly.type
_entity_poly.pdbx_seq_one_letter_code
_entity_poly.pdbx_strand_id
1 'polypeptide(L)'
;DRRFLTREIEPNVSTIIETNTIAKFTCEGVTNDKEQNDIGEYLIRAYKDAKEIGSLLPIEKYDFKAFTEYLNSLTLSGQLTLESDYWVEGTLPEMKKIVKQAVMMSDKYAVVCTNPPYMNKLEGQLKKFVIEEYKPYKGDLFSVFMYKNFDYCKPDGYSAFMTPFVWMFIK
;
A
#
# COMPACT_ATOMS: atom_id res chain seq x y z
N ASP A 1 -8.53 -18.78 25.35
CA ASP A 1 -8.85 -20.14 24.90
C ASP A 1 -7.57 -20.76 24.34
N ARG A 2 -7.10 -21.90 24.92
CA ARG A 2 -5.85 -22.59 24.51
C ARG A 2 -5.86 -22.97 23.01
N ARG A 3 -7.02 -23.06 22.37
CA ARG A 3 -7.16 -23.34 20.94
C ARG A 3 -6.59 -22.23 20.04
N PHE A 4 -6.44 -21.00 20.55
CA PHE A 4 -5.74 -19.92 19.82
C PHE A 4 -4.22 -20.10 19.81
N LEU A 5 -3.65 -20.75 20.80
CA LEU A 5 -2.20 -20.95 20.92
C LEU A 5 -1.68 -22.12 20.07
N THR A 6 -2.58 -22.96 19.55
CA THR A 6 -2.23 -24.13 18.72
C THR A 6 -2.41 -23.88 17.21
N ARG A 7 -2.97 -22.73 16.81
CA ARG A 7 -2.98 -22.30 15.42
C ARG A 7 -1.74 -21.43 15.18
N GLU A 8 -0.89 -21.84 14.28
CA GLU A 8 0.15 -20.96 13.73
C GLU A 8 -0.54 -19.80 13.00
N ILE A 9 -0.76 -18.71 13.74
CA ILE A 9 -1.29 -17.48 13.18
C ILE A 9 -0.08 -16.65 12.81
N GLU A 10 0.27 -16.66 11.55
CA GLU A 10 1.27 -15.73 11.03
C GLU A 10 0.65 -14.33 10.92
N PRO A 11 1.24 -13.32 11.59
CA PRO A 11 0.78 -11.96 11.45
C PRO A 11 1.06 -11.46 10.03
N ASN A 12 0.07 -10.81 9.41
CA ASN A 12 0.24 -10.21 8.10
C ASN A 12 0.95 -8.86 8.24
N VAL A 13 2.27 -8.90 8.34
CA VAL A 13 3.14 -7.73 8.50
C VAL A 13 3.88 -7.45 7.20
N SER A 14 3.95 -6.19 6.81
CA SER A 14 4.70 -5.75 5.64
C SER A 14 5.31 -4.38 5.87
N THR A 15 6.51 -4.16 5.35
CA THR A 15 7.16 -2.84 5.29
C THR A 15 6.85 -2.18 3.95
N ILE A 16 6.64 -0.88 3.94
CA ILE A 16 6.36 -0.14 2.71
C ILE A 16 7.56 -0.26 1.74
N ILE A 17 7.25 -0.63 0.51
CA ILE A 17 8.17 -0.72 -0.61
C ILE A 17 7.86 0.41 -1.58
N GLU A 18 8.85 0.92 -2.28
CA GLU A 18 8.68 1.94 -3.31
C GLU A 18 9.11 1.41 -4.67
N THR A 19 8.54 1.97 -5.72
CA THR A 19 8.73 1.56 -7.11
C THR A 19 9.68 2.45 -7.89
N ASN A 20 10.47 3.30 -7.23
CA ASN A 20 11.31 4.32 -7.87
C ASN A 20 12.33 3.74 -8.87
N THR A 21 12.68 2.47 -8.72
CA THR A 21 13.59 1.75 -9.63
C THR A 21 12.89 1.01 -10.75
N ILE A 22 11.55 0.92 -10.74
CA ILE A 22 10.76 0.21 -11.73
C ILE A 22 10.21 1.22 -12.73
N ALA A 23 10.69 1.18 -13.96
CA ALA A 23 10.29 2.13 -14.98
C ALA A 23 8.89 1.85 -15.55
N LYS A 24 8.56 0.56 -15.76
CA LYS A 24 7.28 0.09 -16.32
C LYS A 24 6.98 -1.32 -15.83
N PHE A 25 5.69 -1.67 -15.82
CA PHE A 25 5.27 -3.04 -15.50
C PHE A 25 5.37 -3.95 -16.73
N THR A 26 5.00 -3.44 -17.90
CA THR A 26 4.92 -4.22 -19.13
C THR A 26 6.29 -4.71 -19.60
N CYS A 27 6.37 -5.99 -19.93
CA CYS A 27 7.54 -6.63 -20.50
C CYS A 27 7.13 -7.52 -21.69
N GLU A 28 7.71 -7.27 -22.86
CA GLU A 28 7.43 -8.03 -24.07
C GLU A 28 7.78 -9.51 -23.88
N GLY A 29 6.90 -10.38 -24.32
CA GLY A 29 7.05 -11.83 -24.17
C GLY A 29 6.74 -12.40 -22.78
N VAL A 30 6.49 -11.53 -21.78
CA VAL A 30 6.13 -11.93 -20.41
C VAL A 30 4.73 -11.47 -20.03
N THR A 31 4.41 -10.17 -20.18
CA THR A 31 3.14 -9.59 -19.78
C THR A 31 2.25 -9.39 -21.00
N ASN A 32 1.19 -10.17 -21.12
CA ASN A 32 0.33 -10.20 -22.31
C ASN A 32 -1.16 -9.92 -22.03
N ASP A 33 -1.54 -9.68 -20.79
CA ASP A 33 -2.91 -9.32 -20.39
C ASP A 33 -3.01 -7.82 -20.14
N LYS A 34 -3.84 -7.14 -20.94
CA LYS A 34 -3.96 -5.68 -20.90
C LYS A 34 -4.55 -5.18 -19.57
N GLU A 35 -5.58 -5.84 -19.05
CA GLU A 35 -6.23 -5.42 -17.80
C GLU A 35 -5.26 -5.58 -16.62
N GLN A 36 -4.54 -6.69 -16.58
CA GLN A 36 -3.54 -6.93 -15.54
C GLN A 36 -2.35 -5.98 -15.67
N ASN A 37 -1.96 -5.64 -16.90
CA ASN A 37 -0.92 -4.65 -17.14
C ASN A 37 -1.32 -3.26 -16.64
N ASP A 38 -2.58 -2.84 -16.84
CA ASP A 38 -3.10 -1.57 -16.33
C ASP A 38 -3.05 -1.50 -14.79
N ILE A 39 -3.35 -2.61 -14.10
CA ILE A 39 -3.22 -2.73 -12.63
C ILE A 39 -1.73 -2.62 -12.22
N GLY A 40 -0.84 -3.31 -12.92
CA GLY A 40 0.59 -3.24 -12.67
C GLY A 40 1.17 -1.83 -12.81
N GLU A 41 0.82 -1.13 -13.89
CA GLU A 41 1.21 0.26 -14.12
C GLU A 41 0.61 1.21 -13.08
N TYR A 42 -0.65 0.98 -12.66
CA TYR A 42 -1.25 1.72 -11.55
C TYR A 42 -0.43 1.56 -10.27
N LEU A 43 -0.07 0.33 -9.89
CA LEU A 43 0.70 0.07 -8.69
C LEU A 43 2.09 0.72 -8.73
N ILE A 44 2.76 0.71 -9.89
CA ILE A 44 4.05 1.41 -10.05
C ILE A 44 3.89 2.90 -9.78
N ARG A 45 2.85 3.53 -10.30
CA ARG A 45 2.58 4.97 -10.05
C ARG A 45 2.20 5.24 -8.60
N ALA A 46 1.32 4.40 -8.02
CA ALA A 46 0.82 4.57 -6.66
C ALA A 46 1.92 4.42 -5.59
N TYR A 47 2.89 3.54 -5.82
CA TYR A 47 3.98 3.26 -4.88
C TYR A 47 5.26 4.08 -5.16
N LYS A 48 5.18 5.05 -6.04
CA LYS A 48 6.29 6.01 -6.24
C LYS A 48 6.44 6.88 -4.98
N ASP A 49 7.67 7.00 -4.49
CA ASP A 49 8.00 7.71 -3.24
C ASP A 49 7.21 7.22 -2.00
N ALA A 50 6.75 5.98 -2.04
CA ALA A 50 5.84 5.40 -1.04
C ALA A 50 6.43 5.35 0.37
N LYS A 51 7.75 5.24 0.52
CA LYS A 51 8.42 5.24 1.84
C LYS A 51 8.28 6.56 2.59
N GLU A 52 8.20 7.68 1.87
CA GLU A 52 7.98 8.99 2.50
C GLU A 52 6.52 9.17 2.96
N ILE A 53 5.56 8.56 2.25
CA ILE A 53 4.12 8.69 2.52
C ILE A 53 3.65 7.62 3.50
N GLY A 54 4.22 6.43 3.43
CA GLY A 54 3.90 5.32 4.31
C GLY A 54 2.47 4.80 4.12
N SER A 55 1.83 4.41 5.21
CA SER A 55 0.47 3.85 5.19
C SER A 55 -0.65 4.88 4.90
N LEU A 56 -0.31 6.13 4.62
CA LEU A 56 -1.27 7.13 4.16
C LEU A 56 -1.58 7.02 2.66
N LEU A 57 -0.82 6.23 1.89
CA LEU A 57 -1.06 6.02 0.45
C LEU A 57 -2.53 5.66 0.19
N PRO A 58 -3.21 6.37 -0.72
CA PRO A 58 -4.54 6.02 -1.17
C PRO A 58 -4.44 4.90 -2.21
N ILE A 59 -4.73 3.67 -1.81
CA ILE A 59 -4.75 2.54 -2.74
C ILE A 59 -6.20 2.30 -3.18
N GLU A 60 -6.44 2.49 -4.47
CA GLU A 60 -7.72 2.18 -5.11
C GLU A 60 -7.99 0.68 -5.09
N LYS A 61 -9.26 0.32 -5.08
CA LYS A 61 -9.67 -1.08 -5.05
C LYS A 61 -9.72 -1.65 -6.46
N TYR A 62 -8.82 -2.59 -6.73
CA TYR A 62 -8.82 -3.44 -7.92
C TYR A 62 -9.03 -4.91 -7.52
N ASP A 63 -9.19 -5.79 -8.50
CA ASP A 63 -9.14 -7.23 -8.24
C ASP A 63 -7.69 -7.70 -8.06
N PHE A 64 -7.13 -7.35 -6.91
CA PHE A 64 -5.76 -7.75 -6.57
C PHE A 64 -5.60 -9.25 -6.36
N LYS A 65 -6.70 -10.00 -6.20
CA LYS A 65 -6.65 -11.46 -6.16
C LYS A 65 -6.34 -12.01 -7.54
N ALA A 66 -7.12 -11.61 -8.54
CA ALA A 66 -6.85 -11.98 -9.93
C ALA A 66 -5.47 -11.53 -10.38
N PHE A 67 -5.05 -10.32 -9.99
CA PHE A 67 -3.71 -9.81 -10.29
C PHE A 67 -2.60 -10.65 -9.61
N THR A 68 -2.80 -11.10 -8.37
CA THR A 68 -1.86 -12.00 -7.69
C THR A 68 -1.74 -13.35 -8.41
N GLU A 69 -2.86 -13.92 -8.83
CA GLU A 69 -2.91 -15.16 -9.61
C GLU A 69 -2.19 -14.98 -10.95
N TYR A 70 -2.41 -13.86 -11.62
CA TYR A 70 -1.69 -13.50 -12.85
C TYR A 70 -0.18 -13.42 -12.63
N LEU A 71 0.30 -12.67 -11.62
CA LEU A 71 1.73 -12.57 -11.30
C LEU A 71 2.36 -13.95 -10.99
N ASN A 72 1.58 -14.86 -10.41
CA ASN A 72 2.07 -16.21 -10.11
C ASN A 72 2.08 -17.12 -11.36
N SER A 73 1.26 -16.83 -12.35
CA SER A 73 1.22 -17.55 -13.62
C SER A 73 2.31 -17.10 -14.61
N LEU A 74 2.89 -15.91 -14.42
CA LEU A 74 3.92 -15.39 -15.30
C LEU A 74 5.16 -16.26 -15.24
N THR A 75 5.46 -16.86 -16.37
CA THR A 75 6.66 -17.66 -16.62
C THR A 75 7.31 -17.14 -17.88
N LEU A 76 8.59 -17.38 -18.03
CA LEU A 76 9.29 -17.09 -19.28
C LEU A 76 8.73 -17.98 -20.38
N SER A 77 7.89 -17.40 -21.24
CA SER A 77 7.32 -18.09 -22.39
C SER A 77 7.89 -17.46 -23.66
N GLY A 78 8.73 -18.20 -24.37
CA GLY A 78 9.29 -17.76 -25.64
C GLY A 78 10.79 -17.56 -25.64
N GLN A 79 11.28 -16.76 -26.58
CA GLN A 79 12.70 -16.48 -26.71
C GLN A 79 13.15 -15.55 -25.58
N LEU A 80 14.02 -16.07 -24.71
CA LEU A 80 14.59 -15.32 -23.60
C LEU A 80 15.37 -14.12 -24.13
N THR A 81 14.98 -12.93 -23.68
CA THR A 81 15.74 -11.71 -23.89
C THR A 81 16.37 -11.28 -22.58
N LEU A 82 17.45 -10.52 -22.63
CA LEU A 82 18.07 -9.98 -21.43
C LEU A 82 17.07 -9.12 -20.61
N GLU A 83 16.14 -8.45 -21.29
CA GLU A 83 15.10 -7.65 -20.66
C GLU A 83 14.09 -8.52 -19.91
N SER A 84 13.65 -9.66 -20.50
CA SER A 84 12.70 -10.57 -19.86
C SER A 84 13.29 -11.27 -18.63
N ASP A 85 14.57 -11.65 -18.69
CA ASP A 85 15.27 -12.24 -17.55
C ASP A 85 15.39 -11.23 -16.40
N TYR A 86 15.84 -10.00 -16.70
CA TYR A 86 15.94 -8.94 -15.70
C TYR A 86 14.57 -8.60 -15.08
N TRP A 87 13.50 -8.60 -15.88
CA TRP A 87 12.15 -8.33 -15.40
C TRP A 87 11.66 -9.43 -14.45
N VAL A 88 11.85 -10.70 -14.81
CA VAL A 88 11.40 -11.84 -13.99
C VAL A 88 12.22 -11.97 -12.70
N GLU A 89 13.51 -11.70 -12.74
CA GLU A 89 14.37 -11.79 -11.55
C GLU A 89 14.28 -10.56 -10.64
N GLY A 90 14.03 -9.39 -11.19
CA GLY A 90 14.00 -8.12 -10.48
C GLY A 90 12.58 -7.59 -10.23
N THR A 91 11.85 -7.25 -11.29
CA THR A 91 10.56 -6.56 -11.20
C THR A 91 9.46 -7.45 -10.64
N LEU A 92 9.33 -8.70 -11.09
CA LEU A 92 8.26 -9.60 -10.68
C LEU A 92 8.26 -9.88 -9.16
N PRO A 93 9.39 -10.19 -8.49
CA PRO A 93 9.41 -10.37 -7.04
C PRO A 93 8.99 -9.11 -6.26
N GLU A 94 9.39 -7.93 -6.73
CA GLU A 94 8.99 -6.67 -6.11
C GLU A 94 7.48 -6.41 -6.28
N MET A 95 6.93 -6.66 -7.46
CA MET A 95 5.49 -6.53 -7.72
C MET A 95 4.66 -7.48 -6.86
N LYS A 96 5.14 -8.72 -6.61
CA LYS A 96 4.48 -9.66 -5.68
C LYS A 96 4.43 -9.13 -4.24
N LYS A 97 5.45 -8.42 -3.79
CA LYS A 97 5.45 -7.77 -2.48
C LYS A 97 4.51 -6.56 -2.45
N ILE A 98 4.51 -5.75 -3.51
CA ILE A 98 3.67 -4.56 -3.64
C ILE A 98 2.20 -4.94 -3.67
N VAL A 99 1.79 -5.95 -4.45
CA VAL A 99 0.39 -6.37 -4.49
C VAL A 99 -0.10 -6.89 -3.13
N LYS A 100 0.75 -7.58 -2.37
CA LYS A 100 0.43 -7.99 -0.99
C LYS A 100 0.11 -6.78 -0.11
N GLN A 101 0.89 -5.70 -0.22
CA GLN A 101 0.61 -4.45 0.50
C GLN A 101 -0.66 -3.78 0.00
N ALA A 102 -0.87 -3.73 -1.32
CA ALA A 102 -2.05 -3.14 -1.92
C ALA A 102 -3.35 -3.82 -1.46
N VAL A 103 -3.36 -5.16 -1.36
CA VAL A 103 -4.45 -5.92 -0.74
C VAL A 103 -4.72 -5.42 0.68
N MET A 104 -3.67 -5.33 1.52
CA MET A 104 -3.81 -4.88 2.91
C MET A 104 -4.32 -3.44 3.00
N MET A 105 -3.87 -2.55 2.12
CA MET A 105 -4.19 -1.12 2.16
C MET A 105 -5.52 -0.77 1.48
N SER A 106 -6.08 -1.66 0.68
CA SER A 106 -7.39 -1.49 0.04
C SER A 106 -8.54 -2.19 0.78
N ASP A 107 -8.22 -3.00 1.78
CA ASP A 107 -9.20 -3.77 2.54
C ASP A 107 -9.78 -2.98 3.73
N LYS A 108 -10.89 -3.46 4.28
CA LYS A 108 -11.58 -2.89 5.42
C LYS A 108 -11.52 -3.82 6.63
N TYR A 109 -11.28 -3.25 7.80
CA TYR A 109 -11.02 -3.99 9.05
C TYR A 109 -12.11 -3.74 10.09
N ALA A 110 -12.43 -4.74 10.88
CA ALA A 110 -13.39 -4.61 11.99
C ALA A 110 -12.82 -3.76 13.14
N VAL A 111 -11.50 -3.75 13.29
CA VAL A 111 -10.78 -2.94 14.29
C VAL A 111 -9.57 -2.32 13.62
N VAL A 112 -9.40 -1.01 13.78
CA VAL A 112 -8.24 -0.25 13.31
C VAL A 112 -7.63 0.49 14.48
N CYS A 113 -6.38 0.19 14.82
CA CYS A 113 -5.66 0.83 15.90
C CYS A 113 -4.38 1.49 15.39
N THR A 114 -4.10 2.71 15.82
CA THR A 114 -2.84 3.37 15.47
C THR A 114 -2.31 4.25 16.60
N ASN A 115 -0.99 4.32 16.67
CA ASN A 115 -0.26 5.35 17.38
C ASN A 115 0.45 6.22 16.33
N PRO A 116 -0.21 7.27 15.82
CA PRO A 116 0.34 8.07 14.74
C PRO A 116 1.52 8.92 15.21
N PRO A 117 2.41 9.31 14.30
CA PRO A 117 3.46 10.25 14.62
C PRO A 117 2.87 11.64 14.92
N TYR A 118 3.39 12.30 15.96
CA TYR A 118 3.02 13.67 16.35
C TYR A 118 3.97 14.63 15.64
N MET A 119 3.55 15.15 14.51
CA MET A 119 4.41 15.96 13.65
C MET A 119 3.60 17.10 13.00
N ASN A 120 3.89 18.32 13.41
CA ASN A 120 3.26 19.54 12.87
C ASN A 120 4.11 20.25 11.80
N LYS A 121 5.38 19.87 11.65
CA LYS A 121 6.26 20.39 10.60
C LYS A 121 6.52 19.30 9.59
N LEU A 122 5.73 19.33 8.52
CA LEU A 122 5.87 18.41 7.41
C LEU A 122 6.83 18.99 6.36
N GLU A 123 7.66 18.15 5.78
CA GLU A 123 8.63 18.50 4.75
C GLU A 123 8.58 17.52 3.56
N GLY A 124 9.26 17.84 2.48
CA GLY A 124 9.42 16.96 1.33
C GLY A 124 8.12 16.59 0.63
N GLN A 125 8.06 15.37 0.14
CA GLN A 125 6.91 14.82 -0.58
C GLN A 125 5.70 14.60 0.34
N LEU A 126 5.94 14.21 1.59
CA LEU A 126 4.86 14.05 2.57
C LEU A 126 4.05 15.34 2.76
N LYS A 127 4.73 16.50 2.81
CA LYS A 127 4.05 17.80 2.94
C LYS A 127 3.16 18.09 1.73
N LYS A 128 3.67 17.87 0.52
CA LYS A 128 2.91 18.08 -0.71
C LYS A 128 1.68 17.18 -0.73
N PHE A 129 1.88 15.90 -0.48
CA PHE A 129 0.84 14.89 -0.43
C PHE A 129 -0.26 15.24 0.59
N VAL A 130 0.10 15.61 1.84
CA VAL A 130 -0.87 15.97 2.86
C VAL A 130 -1.65 17.25 2.50
N ILE A 131 -1.02 18.21 1.84
CA ILE A 131 -1.70 19.43 1.39
C ILE A 131 -2.70 19.14 0.26
N GLU A 132 -2.38 18.22 -0.63
CA GLU A 132 -3.21 17.85 -1.77
C GLU A 132 -4.37 16.95 -1.34
N GLU A 133 -4.10 15.86 -0.64
CA GLU A 133 -5.07 14.81 -0.33
C GLU A 133 -5.83 15.06 0.99
N TYR A 134 -5.20 15.71 1.97
CA TYR A 134 -5.72 15.88 3.33
C TYR A 134 -5.78 17.33 3.80
N LYS A 135 -6.06 18.26 2.90
CA LYS A 135 -6.05 19.72 3.16
C LYS A 135 -6.73 20.16 4.46
N PRO A 136 -7.90 19.62 4.86
CA PRO A 136 -8.56 20.01 6.13
C PRO A 136 -7.79 19.57 7.37
N TYR A 137 -6.93 18.55 7.27
CA TYR A 137 -6.24 17.89 8.38
C TYR A 137 -4.74 18.16 8.43
N LYS A 138 -4.24 19.06 7.59
CA LYS A 138 -2.80 19.34 7.39
C LYS A 138 -2.08 19.96 8.59
N GLY A 139 -2.80 20.30 9.65
CA GLY A 139 -2.22 20.99 10.83
C GLY A 139 -1.29 20.11 11.66
N ASP A 140 -1.55 18.81 11.72
CA ASP A 140 -0.70 17.84 12.39
C ASP A 140 -0.92 16.46 11.76
N LEU A 141 0.15 15.68 11.67
CA LEU A 141 0.12 14.38 11.00
C LEU A 141 -0.80 13.37 11.71
N PHE A 142 -0.95 13.44 13.04
CA PHE A 142 -1.88 12.56 13.75
C PHE A 142 -3.32 12.74 13.27
N SER A 143 -3.75 13.96 12.93
CA SER A 143 -5.11 14.22 12.45
C SER A 143 -5.34 13.59 11.05
N VAL A 144 -4.32 13.57 10.20
CA VAL A 144 -4.35 12.89 8.91
C VAL A 144 -4.51 11.39 9.11
N PHE A 145 -3.75 10.80 10.02
CA PHE A 145 -3.87 9.36 10.35
C PHE A 145 -5.22 9.00 10.95
N MET A 146 -5.79 9.84 11.81
CA MET A 146 -7.14 9.61 12.34
C MET A 146 -8.16 9.55 11.20
N TYR A 147 -8.10 10.51 10.28
CA TYR A 147 -9.00 10.53 9.13
C TYR A 147 -8.80 9.29 8.24
N LYS A 148 -7.54 8.96 7.89
CA LYS A 148 -7.23 7.80 7.08
C LYS A 148 -7.69 6.48 7.70
N ASN A 149 -7.65 6.35 9.02
CA ASN A 149 -8.11 5.15 9.71
C ASN A 149 -9.62 4.91 9.57
N PHE A 150 -10.43 5.95 9.41
CA PHE A 150 -11.85 5.78 9.10
C PHE A 150 -12.04 5.12 7.73
N ASP A 151 -11.15 5.40 6.76
CA ASP A 151 -11.19 4.73 5.47
C ASP A 151 -10.88 3.23 5.58
N TYR A 152 -10.05 2.83 6.54
CA TYR A 152 -9.74 1.42 6.79
C TYR A 152 -10.78 0.69 7.64
N CYS A 153 -11.65 1.42 8.32
CA CYS A 153 -12.63 0.82 9.22
C CYS A 153 -13.87 0.34 8.44
N LYS A 154 -14.38 -0.84 8.80
CA LYS A 154 -15.69 -1.30 8.32
C LYS A 154 -16.80 -0.44 8.90
N PRO A 155 -17.97 -0.33 8.24
CA PRO A 155 -19.19 0.11 8.92
C PRO A 155 -19.38 -0.70 10.20
N ASP A 156 -19.74 -0.06 11.29
CA ASP A 156 -19.90 -0.67 12.63
C ASP A 156 -18.60 -1.27 13.23
N GLY A 157 -17.43 -0.95 12.66
CA GLY A 157 -16.12 -1.30 13.20
C GLY A 157 -15.65 -0.32 14.28
N TYR A 158 -14.51 -0.63 14.89
CA TYR A 158 -13.92 0.17 15.96
C TYR A 158 -12.61 0.79 15.52
N SER A 159 -12.43 2.08 15.83
CA SER A 159 -11.16 2.78 15.65
C SER A 159 -10.60 3.25 16.98
N ALA A 160 -9.34 2.98 17.24
CA ALA A 160 -8.64 3.39 18.46
C ALA A 160 -7.33 4.12 18.13
N PHE A 161 -7.08 5.21 18.85
CA PHE A 161 -5.94 6.09 18.59
C PHE A 161 -5.20 6.42 19.88
N MET A 162 -3.90 6.47 19.82
CA MET A 162 -3.10 7.16 20.82
C MET A 162 -2.75 8.53 20.27
N THR A 163 -3.33 9.59 20.84
CA THR A 163 -3.18 10.96 20.34
C THR A 163 -2.82 11.93 21.47
N PRO A 164 -2.14 13.05 21.18
CA PRO A 164 -1.96 14.12 22.16
C PRO A 164 -3.33 14.65 22.61
N PHE A 165 -3.52 14.96 23.87
CA PHE A 165 -4.78 15.51 24.39
C PHE A 165 -5.11 16.90 23.82
N VAL A 166 -4.14 17.58 23.24
CA VAL A 166 -4.26 18.93 22.67
C VAL A 166 -5.33 19.03 21.57
N TRP A 167 -5.65 17.93 20.87
CA TRP A 167 -6.68 17.94 19.83
C TRP A 167 -8.08 18.33 20.37
N MET A 168 -8.34 18.14 21.67
CA MET A 168 -9.60 18.54 22.31
C MET A 168 -9.75 20.06 22.42
N PHE A 169 -8.68 20.83 22.25
CA PHE A 169 -8.64 22.29 22.42
C PHE A 169 -8.29 23.04 21.13
N ILE A 170 -8.04 22.34 20.03
CA ILE A 170 -7.81 22.95 18.72
C ILE A 170 -9.18 23.34 18.14
N LYS A 171 -9.33 24.64 17.82
CA LYS A 171 -10.50 25.18 17.12
C LYS A 171 -10.35 25.04 15.62
#